data_1884788e61dcb90531055822d6894183
#
_entry.id   1884788e61dcb90531055822d6894183
#
_cell.length_a   1.000
_cell.length_b   1.000
_cell.length_c   1.000
_cell.angle_alpha   90.00
_cell.angle_beta   90.00
_cell.angle_gamma   90.00
#
_symmetry.space_group_name_H-M   'P 1'
#
loop_
_entity.id
_entity.type
_entity.pdbx_description
1 polymer ?
#
loop_
_entity_poly.entity_id
_entity_poly.type
_entity_poly.pdbx_seq_one_letter_code
_entity_poly.pdbx_strand_id
1 'polypeptide(L)'
;MTATETAEVQAARGSLAAERADLEAAEASPEALAAGKEILEELMRHIGFAVQVEVETGDTSRLNVVADPDGREALGSLIGRKGERLSALQHLVNLMLSRRMGEWTRVLVDVEDYRGRRERQLRDLANRAAARVEETGKMIQLEPMPALERRWIHLALRDHPNVATQSIGEEPSRRIVVLLRGG
;
A
#
# COMPACT_ATOMS: atom_id res chain seq x y z
N MET A 1 18.15 20.74 -14.05
CA MET A 1 17.74 19.95 -12.86
C MET A 1 18.26 20.68 -11.64
N THR A 2 17.37 21.19 -10.83
CA THR A 2 17.70 21.94 -9.61
C THR A 2 17.98 20.98 -8.46
N ALA A 3 18.77 21.39 -7.45
CA ALA A 3 19.08 20.57 -6.27
C ALA A 3 17.80 20.11 -5.51
N THR A 4 16.72 20.89 -5.59
CA THR A 4 15.41 20.59 -5.00
C THR A 4 14.73 19.42 -5.72
N GLU A 5 14.78 19.38 -7.05
CA GLU A 5 14.24 18.28 -7.88
C GLU A 5 14.93 16.95 -7.60
N THR A 6 16.25 17.00 -7.35
CA THR A 6 17.03 15.81 -7.00
C THR A 6 16.69 15.29 -5.60
N ALA A 7 16.44 16.19 -4.64
CA ALA A 7 16.04 15.82 -3.27
C ALA A 7 14.64 15.22 -3.22
N GLU A 8 13.68 15.77 -3.98
CA GLU A 8 12.31 15.22 -4.06
C GLU A 8 12.27 13.84 -4.74
N VAL A 9 13.05 13.64 -5.81
CA VAL A 9 13.20 12.34 -6.48
C VAL A 9 13.86 11.32 -5.56
N GLN A 10 14.82 11.76 -4.75
CA GLN A 10 15.51 10.89 -3.81
C GLN A 10 14.63 10.54 -2.60
N ALA A 11 13.84 11.48 -2.10
CA ALA A 11 12.83 11.25 -1.06
C ALA A 11 11.72 10.32 -1.54
N ALA A 12 11.21 10.51 -2.77
CA ALA A 12 10.22 9.62 -3.38
C ALA A 12 10.77 8.20 -3.60
N ARG A 13 12.03 8.05 -4.02
CA ARG A 13 12.69 6.74 -4.13
C ARG A 13 12.89 6.08 -2.78
N GLY A 14 13.23 6.85 -1.74
CA GLY A 14 13.34 6.37 -0.36
C GLY A 14 12.00 5.88 0.19
N SER A 15 10.92 6.63 -0.04
CA SER A 15 9.56 6.24 0.34
C SER A 15 9.12 4.95 -0.34
N LEU A 16 9.38 4.79 -1.64
CA LEU A 16 9.05 3.60 -2.42
C LEU A 16 9.84 2.36 -1.97
N ALA A 17 11.12 2.54 -1.63
CA ALA A 17 11.95 1.47 -1.09
C ALA A 17 11.47 1.07 0.31
N ALA A 18 11.03 2.02 1.13
CA ALA A 18 10.48 1.77 2.46
C ALA A 18 9.13 1.04 2.39
N GLU A 19 8.18 1.51 1.57
CA GLU A 19 6.89 0.82 1.37
C GLU A 19 7.08 -0.62 0.85
N ARG A 20 8.02 -0.80 -0.06
CA ARG A 20 8.34 -2.12 -0.60
C ARG A 20 8.95 -3.03 0.46
N ALA A 21 9.87 -2.50 1.26
CA ALA A 21 10.50 -3.22 2.35
C ALA A 21 9.51 -3.51 3.50
N ASP A 22 8.53 -2.62 3.75
CA ASP A 22 7.49 -2.83 4.76
C ASP A 22 6.53 -3.98 4.36
N LEU A 23 6.30 -4.19 3.06
CA LEU A 23 5.48 -5.28 2.53
C LEU A 23 6.23 -6.60 2.37
N GLU A 24 7.56 -6.53 2.21
CA GLU A 24 8.47 -7.66 2.16
C GLU A 24 9.11 -7.92 3.54
N ALA A 25 8.55 -7.31 4.62
CA ALA A 25 9.08 -7.46 5.96
C ALA A 25 9.15 -8.93 6.34
N ALA A 26 10.32 -9.35 6.79
CA ALA A 26 10.54 -10.68 7.38
C ALA A 26 9.50 -10.92 8.49
N GLU A 27 9.20 -12.17 8.76
CA GLU A 27 8.31 -12.57 9.87
C GLU A 27 8.69 -11.81 11.14
N ALA A 28 7.79 -10.92 11.57
CA ALA A 28 7.99 -10.19 12.81
C ALA A 28 7.95 -11.18 13.97
N SER A 29 8.89 -11.05 14.91
CA SER A 29 8.89 -11.90 16.09
C SER A 29 7.60 -11.70 16.90
N PRO A 30 7.14 -12.71 17.67
CA PRO A 30 5.97 -12.57 18.54
C PRO A 30 6.08 -11.38 19.50
N GLU A 31 7.30 -11.09 19.97
CA GLU A 31 7.60 -9.94 20.82
C GLU A 31 7.41 -8.62 20.09
N ALA A 32 7.88 -8.52 18.83
CA ALA A 32 7.69 -7.34 17.98
C ALA A 32 6.22 -7.10 17.66
N LEU A 33 5.46 -8.17 17.39
CA LEU A 33 4.01 -8.08 17.18
C LEU A 33 3.27 -7.59 18.42
N ALA A 34 3.60 -8.12 19.60
CA ALA A 34 3.01 -7.68 20.86
C ALA A 34 3.31 -6.21 21.15
N ALA A 35 4.59 -5.81 21.04
CA ALA A 35 5.01 -4.43 21.23
C ALA A 35 4.38 -3.48 20.19
N GLY A 36 4.30 -3.89 18.93
CA GLY A 36 3.67 -3.14 17.87
C GLY A 36 2.17 -2.96 18.09
N LYS A 37 1.48 -3.99 18.58
CA LYS A 37 0.06 -3.93 18.96
C LYS A 37 -0.18 -2.89 20.04
N GLU A 38 0.58 -2.94 21.14
CA GLU A 38 0.47 -1.96 22.22
C GLU A 38 0.68 -0.52 21.74
N ILE A 39 1.73 -0.29 20.92
CA ILE A 39 2.02 1.02 20.34
C ILE A 39 0.83 1.50 19.50
N LEU A 40 0.29 0.64 18.64
CA LEU A 40 -0.80 0.98 17.74
C LEU A 40 -2.10 1.26 18.51
N GLU A 41 -2.45 0.45 19.51
CA GLU A 41 -3.62 0.66 20.38
C GLU A 41 -3.51 1.98 21.14
N GLU A 42 -2.34 2.27 21.72
CA GLU A 42 -2.10 3.52 22.43
C GLU A 42 -2.18 4.73 21.50
N LEU A 43 -1.61 4.64 20.30
CA LEU A 43 -1.71 5.68 19.28
C LEU A 43 -3.16 5.93 18.86
N MET A 44 -3.93 4.87 18.57
CA MET A 44 -5.35 4.98 18.20
C MET A 44 -6.17 5.65 19.31
N ARG A 45 -5.95 5.25 20.56
CA ARG A 45 -6.61 5.85 21.73
C ARG A 45 -6.30 7.36 21.86
N HIS A 46 -5.04 7.77 21.65
CA HIS A 46 -4.64 9.18 21.74
C HIS A 46 -5.24 10.06 20.63
N ILE A 47 -5.43 9.51 19.44
CA ILE A 47 -6.07 10.25 18.32
C ILE A 47 -7.59 10.11 18.30
N GLY A 48 -8.17 9.44 19.31
CA GLY A 48 -9.61 9.42 19.54
C GLY A 48 -10.38 8.32 18.81
N PHE A 49 -9.69 7.24 18.38
CA PHE A 49 -10.34 6.08 17.78
C PHE A 49 -10.61 4.99 18.82
N ALA A 50 -11.86 4.55 18.90
CA ALA A 50 -12.25 3.35 19.65
C ALA A 50 -12.13 2.13 18.73
N VAL A 51 -10.99 1.46 18.79
CA VAL A 51 -10.64 0.33 17.91
C VAL A 51 -10.03 -0.80 18.70
N GLN A 52 -9.99 -1.99 18.07
CA GLN A 52 -9.21 -3.13 18.50
C GLN A 52 -8.08 -3.36 17.50
N VAL A 53 -6.96 -3.90 17.95
CA VAL A 53 -5.86 -4.31 17.08
C VAL A 53 -5.75 -5.83 17.16
N GLU A 54 -6.05 -6.48 16.05
CA GLU A 54 -5.93 -7.92 15.90
C GLU A 54 -4.56 -8.28 15.33
N VAL A 55 -3.93 -9.33 15.89
CA VAL A 55 -2.70 -9.91 15.34
C VAL A 55 -3.10 -11.04 14.42
N GLU A 56 -2.90 -10.85 13.14
CA GLU A 56 -3.11 -11.89 12.14
C GLU A 56 -1.76 -12.55 11.81
N THR A 57 -1.70 -13.86 11.98
CA THR A 57 -0.53 -14.69 11.67
C THR A 57 -0.80 -15.50 10.40
N GLY A 58 0.15 -15.53 9.47
CA GLY A 58 0.03 -16.21 8.18
C GLY A 58 1.37 -16.14 7.45
N ASP A 59 1.35 -16.18 6.12
CA ASP A 59 2.55 -16.01 5.29
C ASP A 59 3.26 -14.66 5.57
N THR A 60 2.49 -13.68 6.02
CA THR A 60 2.99 -12.39 6.52
C THR A 60 2.16 -11.99 7.73
N SER A 61 2.81 -11.90 8.89
CA SER A 61 2.15 -11.46 10.13
C SER A 61 1.84 -9.96 10.08
N ARG A 62 0.62 -9.57 10.49
CA ARG A 62 0.19 -8.17 10.45
C ARG A 62 -0.64 -7.78 11.68
N LEU A 63 -0.66 -6.48 11.94
CA LEU A 63 -1.52 -5.83 12.92
C LEU A 63 -2.70 -5.20 12.18
N ASN A 64 -3.90 -5.73 12.36
CA ASN A 64 -5.10 -5.23 11.69
C ASN A 64 -5.95 -4.39 12.65
N VAL A 65 -6.14 -3.13 12.32
CA VAL A 65 -7.02 -2.22 13.07
C VAL A 65 -8.46 -2.49 12.65
N VAL A 66 -9.27 -2.89 13.61
CA VAL A 66 -10.69 -3.19 13.40
C VAL A 66 -11.55 -2.35 14.35
N ALA A 67 -12.76 -2.01 13.91
CA ALA A 67 -13.74 -1.32 14.75
C ALA A 67 -15.06 -2.05 14.74
N ASP A 68 -15.87 -1.75 15.74
CA ASP A 68 -17.28 -2.14 15.74
C ASP A 68 -18.00 -1.57 14.50
N PRO A 69 -19.12 -2.16 14.06
CA PRO A 69 -19.83 -1.71 12.84
C PRO A 69 -20.10 -0.22 12.79
N ASP A 70 -20.42 0.40 13.92
CA ASP A 70 -20.69 1.84 14.02
C ASP A 70 -19.43 2.72 13.89
N GLY A 71 -18.25 2.17 14.17
CA GLY A 71 -16.97 2.86 14.08
C GLY A 71 -16.25 2.72 12.74
N ARG A 72 -16.70 1.83 11.86
CA ARG A 72 -16.01 1.51 10.59
C ARG A 72 -15.87 2.69 9.65
N GLU A 73 -16.87 3.56 9.57
CA GLU A 73 -16.82 4.73 8.71
C GLU A 73 -15.67 5.68 9.10
N ALA A 74 -15.44 5.83 10.41
CA ALA A 74 -14.34 6.65 10.93
C ALA A 74 -12.96 6.09 10.52
N LEU A 75 -12.81 4.75 10.39
CA LEU A 75 -11.57 4.11 9.97
C LEU A 75 -11.14 4.47 8.55
N GLY A 76 -12.08 4.88 7.68
CA GLY A 76 -11.78 5.40 6.35
C GLY A 76 -10.81 6.59 6.39
N SER A 77 -10.87 7.38 7.47
CA SER A 77 -9.95 8.50 7.70
C SER A 77 -8.52 8.07 7.98
N LEU A 78 -8.29 6.88 8.54
CA LEU A 78 -6.96 6.30 8.78
C LEU A 78 -6.34 5.74 7.48
N ILE A 79 -7.17 5.30 6.56
CA ILE A 79 -6.71 4.79 5.27
C ILE A 79 -6.28 5.95 4.37
N GLY A 80 -7.12 6.98 4.28
CA GLY A 80 -6.91 8.13 3.39
C GLY A 80 -7.07 7.79 1.91
N ARG A 81 -6.73 8.75 1.06
CA ARG A 81 -6.83 8.58 -0.39
C ARG A 81 -5.81 7.52 -0.86
N LYS A 82 -6.30 6.42 -1.44
CA LYS A 82 -5.45 5.32 -1.96
C LYS A 82 -4.45 4.77 -0.94
N GLY A 83 -4.78 4.81 0.37
CA GLY A 83 -3.91 4.26 1.41
C GLY A 83 -2.77 5.18 1.87
N GLU A 84 -2.73 6.45 1.47
CA GLU A 84 -1.65 7.39 1.84
C GLU A 84 -1.49 7.54 3.35
N ARG A 85 -2.61 7.68 4.09
CA ARG A 85 -2.55 7.82 5.55
C ARG A 85 -2.18 6.50 6.22
N LEU A 86 -2.63 5.38 5.69
CA LEU A 86 -2.24 4.06 6.16
C LEU A 86 -0.72 3.84 6.00
N SER A 87 -0.14 4.27 4.89
CA SER A 87 1.31 4.22 4.68
C SER A 87 2.06 5.10 5.68
N ALA A 88 1.55 6.29 5.99
CA ALA A 88 2.14 7.15 7.02
C ALA A 88 2.03 6.53 8.43
N LEU A 89 0.88 5.95 8.76
CA LEU A 89 0.66 5.22 10.01
C LEU A 89 1.63 4.04 10.14
N GLN A 90 1.78 3.24 9.11
CA GLN A 90 2.74 2.15 9.01
C GLN A 90 4.16 2.61 9.35
N HIS A 91 4.60 3.71 8.73
CA HIS A 91 5.93 4.26 8.94
C HIS A 91 6.12 4.73 10.38
N LEU A 92 5.15 5.44 10.94
CA LEU A 92 5.18 5.93 12.32
C LEU A 92 5.27 4.77 13.32
N VAL A 93 4.45 3.74 13.16
CA VAL A 93 4.46 2.56 14.03
C VAL A 93 5.81 1.85 13.96
N ASN A 94 6.39 1.66 12.78
CA ASN A 94 7.70 1.03 12.62
C ASN A 94 8.84 1.85 13.27
N LEU A 95 8.80 3.18 13.19
CA LEU A 95 9.76 4.04 13.88
C LEU A 95 9.66 3.91 15.41
N MET A 96 8.44 3.96 15.95
CA MET A 96 8.21 3.81 17.41
C MET A 96 8.60 2.42 17.88
N LEU A 97 8.28 1.38 17.12
CA LEU A 97 8.63 0.00 17.40
C LEU A 97 10.15 -0.20 17.41
N SER A 98 10.84 0.26 16.37
CA SER A 98 12.31 0.16 16.26
C SER A 98 12.99 0.86 17.44
N ARG A 99 12.47 2.02 17.88
CA ARG A 99 12.98 2.72 19.05
C ARG A 99 12.76 1.91 20.35
N ARG A 100 11.61 1.26 20.49
CA ARG A 100 11.27 0.43 21.66
C ARG A 100 12.11 -0.85 21.71
N MET A 101 12.34 -1.49 20.57
CA MET A 101 13.10 -2.74 20.46
C MET A 101 14.62 -2.52 20.50
N GLY A 102 15.10 -1.29 20.30
CA GLY A 102 16.52 -0.97 20.26
C GLY A 102 17.22 -1.39 18.94
N GLU A 103 16.48 -1.93 18.00
CA GLU A 103 16.95 -2.36 16.68
C GLU A 103 15.91 -2.07 15.60
N TRP A 104 16.32 -2.13 14.33
CA TRP A 104 15.43 -1.89 13.22
C TRP A 104 14.40 -3.03 13.08
N THR A 105 13.20 -2.78 13.58
CA THR A 105 12.11 -3.76 13.65
C THR A 105 10.91 -3.25 12.87
N ARG A 106 10.24 -4.15 12.15
CA ARG A 106 9.07 -3.84 11.32
C ARG A 106 7.92 -4.79 11.59
N VAL A 107 6.71 -4.24 11.53
CA VAL A 107 5.46 -4.99 11.50
C VAL A 107 4.60 -4.44 10.38
N LEU A 108 3.77 -5.24 9.76
CA LEU A 108 2.80 -4.76 8.79
C LEU A 108 1.56 -4.25 9.53
N VAL A 109 1.09 -3.05 9.18
CA VAL A 109 -0.15 -2.47 9.71
C VAL A 109 -1.19 -2.44 8.60
N ASP A 110 -2.39 -2.88 8.91
CA ASP A 110 -3.56 -2.79 8.01
C ASP A 110 -4.78 -2.23 8.76
N VAL A 111 -5.80 -1.83 8.02
CA VAL A 111 -7.07 -1.32 8.54
C VAL A 111 -8.19 -2.06 7.83
N GLU A 112 -8.96 -2.89 8.56
CA GLU A 112 -10.10 -3.63 8.02
C GLU A 112 -9.78 -4.41 6.73
N ASP A 113 -8.61 -5.04 6.61
CA ASP A 113 -8.12 -5.71 5.39
C ASP A 113 -8.18 -4.79 4.14
N TYR A 114 -7.85 -3.51 4.31
CA TYR A 114 -7.87 -2.56 3.19
C TYR A 114 -6.96 -2.99 2.05
N ARG A 115 -5.73 -3.43 2.36
CA ARG A 115 -4.74 -3.78 1.34
C ARG A 115 -5.22 -4.94 0.47
N GLY A 116 -5.78 -5.98 1.06
CA GLY A 116 -6.32 -7.13 0.32
C GLY A 116 -7.54 -6.75 -0.53
N ARG A 117 -8.47 -5.95 0.03
CA ARG A 117 -9.61 -5.44 -0.75
C ARG A 117 -9.18 -4.55 -1.91
N ARG A 118 -8.20 -3.66 -1.66
CA ARG A 118 -7.70 -2.74 -2.67
C ARG A 118 -6.97 -3.45 -3.81
N GLU A 119 -6.17 -4.46 -3.49
CA GLU A 119 -5.51 -5.30 -4.49
C GLU A 119 -6.52 -6.00 -5.39
N ARG A 120 -7.57 -6.61 -4.81
CA ARG A 120 -8.65 -7.24 -5.60
C ARG A 120 -9.34 -6.25 -6.53
N GLN A 121 -9.69 -5.05 -6.04
CA GLN A 121 -10.29 -4.00 -6.86
C GLN A 121 -9.39 -3.57 -8.03
N LEU A 122 -8.08 -3.47 -7.80
CA LEU A 122 -7.13 -3.08 -8.83
C LEU A 122 -6.90 -4.20 -9.86
N ARG A 123 -6.94 -5.45 -9.44
CA ARG A 123 -6.91 -6.62 -10.34
C ARG A 123 -8.13 -6.64 -11.25
N ASP A 124 -9.32 -6.41 -10.71
CA ASP A 124 -10.54 -6.30 -11.50
C ASP A 124 -10.51 -5.12 -12.47
N LEU A 125 -9.99 -3.97 -12.02
CA LEU A 125 -9.79 -2.81 -12.89
C LEU A 125 -8.82 -3.13 -14.04
N ALA A 126 -7.72 -3.81 -13.76
CA ALA A 126 -6.73 -4.23 -14.74
C ALA A 126 -7.36 -5.14 -15.81
N ASN A 127 -8.12 -6.15 -15.38
CA ASN A 127 -8.80 -7.09 -16.28
C ASN A 127 -9.83 -6.39 -17.17
N ARG A 128 -10.63 -5.47 -16.62
CA ARG A 128 -11.58 -4.67 -17.42
C ARG A 128 -10.86 -3.77 -18.43
N ALA A 129 -9.76 -3.16 -18.04
CA ALA A 129 -8.95 -2.34 -18.94
C ALA A 129 -8.35 -3.18 -20.07
N ALA A 130 -7.83 -4.38 -19.77
CA ALA A 130 -7.29 -5.30 -20.76
C ALA A 130 -8.35 -5.71 -21.79
N ALA A 131 -9.51 -6.16 -21.33
CA ALA A 131 -10.62 -6.52 -22.21
C ALA A 131 -11.04 -5.35 -23.13
N ARG A 132 -11.08 -4.14 -22.58
CA ARG A 132 -11.43 -2.95 -23.37
C ARG A 132 -10.37 -2.57 -24.40
N VAL A 133 -9.09 -2.77 -24.08
CA VAL A 133 -7.98 -2.57 -25.03
C VAL A 133 -8.06 -3.59 -26.17
N GLU A 134 -8.34 -4.86 -25.86
CA GLU A 134 -8.52 -5.91 -26.88
C GLU A 134 -9.70 -5.61 -27.82
N GLU A 135 -10.83 -5.18 -27.25
CA GLU A 135 -12.03 -4.87 -28.02
C GLU A 135 -11.84 -3.66 -28.96
N THR A 136 -11.16 -2.61 -28.47
CA THR A 136 -11.10 -1.33 -29.19
C THR A 136 -9.81 -1.10 -29.95
N GLY A 137 -8.77 -1.84 -29.67
CA GLY A 137 -7.41 -1.60 -30.16
C GLY A 137 -6.74 -0.33 -29.61
N LYS A 138 -7.42 0.41 -28.71
CA LYS A 138 -6.94 1.69 -28.19
C LYS A 138 -6.35 1.52 -26.80
N MET A 139 -5.19 2.16 -26.55
CA MET A 139 -4.60 2.21 -25.22
C MET A 139 -5.53 2.88 -24.21
N ILE A 140 -5.48 2.42 -22.96
CA ILE A 140 -6.21 3.00 -21.84
C ILE A 140 -5.22 3.49 -20.79
N GLN A 141 -5.37 4.75 -20.40
CA GLN A 141 -4.64 5.32 -19.28
C GLN A 141 -5.49 5.21 -18.02
N LEU A 142 -4.94 4.61 -16.97
CA LEU A 142 -5.56 4.57 -15.67
C LEU A 142 -5.28 5.85 -14.88
N GLU A 143 -6.01 6.07 -13.80
CA GLU A 143 -5.75 7.19 -12.91
C GLU A 143 -4.34 7.12 -12.29
N PRO A 144 -3.75 8.26 -11.93
CA PRO A 144 -2.54 8.27 -11.14
C PRO A 144 -2.71 7.48 -9.85
N MET A 145 -1.70 6.68 -9.50
CA MET A 145 -1.73 5.84 -8.31
C MET A 145 -0.33 5.59 -7.76
N PRO A 146 -0.20 5.27 -6.45
CA PRO A 146 1.07 4.94 -5.82
C PRO A 146 1.80 3.79 -6.52
N ALA A 147 3.11 3.70 -6.34
CA ALA A 147 3.95 2.70 -7.01
C ALA A 147 3.55 1.26 -6.70
N LEU A 148 3.12 0.98 -5.47
CA LEU A 148 2.61 -0.32 -5.07
C LEU A 148 1.37 -0.72 -5.89
N GLU A 149 0.40 0.17 -6.03
CA GLU A 149 -0.81 -0.08 -6.81
C GLU A 149 -0.48 -0.31 -8.29
N ARG A 150 0.47 0.47 -8.83
CA ARG A 150 0.96 0.28 -10.20
C ARG A 150 1.62 -1.10 -10.39
N ARG A 151 2.37 -1.56 -9.39
CA ARG A 151 2.95 -2.90 -9.38
C ARG A 151 1.87 -3.99 -9.39
N TRP A 152 0.82 -3.87 -8.58
CA TRP A 152 -0.27 -4.85 -8.56
C TRP A 152 -0.97 -4.97 -9.92
N ILE A 153 -1.25 -3.86 -10.59
CA ILE A 153 -1.82 -3.88 -11.95
C ILE A 153 -0.84 -4.53 -12.95
N HIS A 154 0.44 -4.16 -12.87
CA HIS A 154 1.47 -4.76 -13.72
C HIS A 154 1.56 -6.28 -13.52
N LEU A 155 1.55 -6.75 -12.28
CA LEU A 155 1.58 -8.17 -11.96
C LEU A 155 0.30 -8.89 -12.43
N ALA A 156 -0.86 -8.25 -12.28
CA ALA A 156 -2.14 -8.83 -12.73
C ALA A 156 -2.18 -9.07 -14.24
N LEU A 157 -1.48 -8.25 -15.03
CA LEU A 157 -1.47 -8.34 -16.51
C LEU A 157 -0.14 -8.84 -17.09
N ARG A 158 0.83 -9.22 -16.26
CA ARG A 158 2.18 -9.61 -16.70
C ARG A 158 2.14 -10.74 -17.72
N ASP A 159 1.34 -11.75 -17.45
CA ASP A 159 1.24 -12.97 -18.25
C ASP A 159 0.06 -12.93 -19.24
N HIS A 160 -0.56 -11.74 -19.41
CA HIS A 160 -1.65 -11.58 -20.37
C HIS A 160 -1.14 -11.70 -21.82
N PRO A 161 -1.79 -12.52 -22.69
CA PRO A 161 -1.26 -12.82 -24.02
C PRO A 161 -1.18 -11.60 -24.93
N ASN A 162 -2.20 -10.74 -24.90
CA ASN A 162 -2.43 -9.73 -25.92
C ASN A 162 -2.18 -8.29 -25.48
N VAL A 163 -2.06 -8.04 -24.14
CA VAL A 163 -1.81 -6.69 -23.63
C VAL A 163 -0.50 -6.58 -22.88
N ALA A 164 0.01 -5.36 -22.83
CA ALA A 164 1.16 -4.97 -22.02
C ALA A 164 0.79 -3.76 -21.15
N THR A 165 1.58 -3.53 -20.10
CA THR A 165 1.43 -2.37 -19.23
C THR A 165 2.70 -1.53 -19.21
N GLN A 166 2.54 -0.23 -19.21
CA GLN A 166 3.64 0.72 -19.10
C GLN A 166 3.33 1.76 -18.03
N SER A 167 4.29 2.03 -17.13
CA SER A 167 4.18 3.11 -16.16
C SER A 167 4.75 4.40 -16.73
N ILE A 168 3.92 5.43 -16.89
CA ILE A 168 4.28 6.71 -17.50
C ILE A 168 4.06 7.89 -16.54
N GLY A 169 4.75 9.00 -16.80
CA GLY A 169 4.70 10.23 -16.01
C GLY A 169 5.62 10.21 -14.80
N GLU A 170 5.56 11.28 -14.03
CA GLU A 170 6.34 11.50 -12.81
C GLU A 170 5.42 11.55 -11.60
N GLU A 171 5.93 11.21 -10.42
CA GLU A 171 5.18 11.33 -9.16
C GLU A 171 4.82 12.82 -8.92
N PRO A 172 3.63 13.11 -8.39
CA PRO A 172 2.57 12.18 -7.94
C PRO A 172 1.57 11.79 -9.05
N SER A 173 1.78 12.23 -10.30
CA SER A 173 0.86 12.03 -11.43
C SER A 173 1.12 10.75 -12.23
N ARG A 174 2.07 9.93 -11.78
CA ARG A 174 2.48 8.70 -12.46
C ARG A 174 1.36 7.67 -12.48
N ARG A 175 1.16 7.01 -13.64
CA ARG A 175 0.03 6.11 -13.91
C ARG A 175 0.42 4.92 -14.77
N ILE A 176 -0.47 3.93 -14.82
CA ILE A 176 -0.36 2.79 -15.75
C ILE A 176 -1.12 3.11 -17.03
N VAL A 177 -0.52 2.75 -18.14
CA VAL A 177 -1.16 2.62 -19.45
C VAL A 177 -1.23 1.14 -19.81
N VAL A 178 -2.40 0.69 -20.24
CA VAL A 178 -2.63 -0.65 -20.78
C VAL A 178 -2.75 -0.50 -22.30
N LEU A 179 -1.99 -1.30 -23.07
CA LEU A 179 -1.91 -1.23 -24.52
C LEU A 179 -1.79 -2.63 -25.13
N LEU A 180 -2.07 -2.77 -26.42
CA LEU A 180 -1.84 -4.04 -27.12
C LEU A 180 -0.35 -4.37 -27.15
N ARG A 181 -0.04 -5.64 -27.01
CA ARG A 181 1.32 -6.18 -27.11
C ARG A 181 1.70 -6.23 -28.59
N GLY A 182 2.70 -5.44 -29.00
CA GLY A 182 3.21 -5.39 -30.38
C GLY A 182 2.62 -4.25 -31.23
N GLY A 183 2.05 -3.22 -30.60
CA GLY A 183 1.73 -1.95 -31.26
C GLY A 183 2.94 -1.00 -31.24
#